data_f2263979ba21ebbd583073293686c7c3
#
_entry.id   f2263979ba21ebbd583073293686c7c3
#
_cell.length_a   1.000
_cell.length_b   1.000
_cell.length_c   1.000
_cell.angle_alpha   90.00
_cell.angle_beta   90.00
_cell.angle_gamma   90.00
#
_symmetry.space_group_name_H-M   'P 1'
#
loop_
_entity.id
_entity.type
_entity.pdbx_description
1 polymer ?
#
loop_
_entity_poly.entity_id
_entity_poly.type
_entity_poly.pdbx_seq_one_letter_code
_entity_poly.pdbx_strand_id
1 'polypeptide(L)'
;GLGDVYKRQRQDRAFIKRVCEGTVEYGIQNDYIINQYSKIKINKCKPVIRAILRMSVYQIRFLDAVPDSAVVNEAVKLAEKKHFYNLKGFVNGVLRTIVREKDHLPMPKENNTTQYLSVKYSMPEFLVEEFVSQYGKETAETMMADFLKEKQVTIRINRWNNTIEETKKSLESQGAELEKAPYLGEAFYLKNFETIASLNAFQEGRFQIQDVSSMMAAHLADPKPGDQVLDLCAAPGGKSLHAADKMRNQGCVEARDLTEYKVDLIRENVQRAGVSCVVPKVKDAEWIDAEWIGKADVVIADLPCTGYGAVSYTHLRAHET
;
A
#
# COMPACT_ATOMS: atom_id res chain seq x y z
N GLY A 1 -17.36 7.33 11.86
CA GLY A 1 -16.30 7.90 11.04
C GLY A 1 -14.92 7.43 11.48
N LEU A 2 -13.84 7.84 10.81
CA LEU A 2 -12.45 7.47 11.17
C LEU A 2 -12.12 7.74 12.64
N GLY A 3 -12.68 8.79 13.24
CA GLY A 3 -12.50 9.12 14.66
C GLY A 3 -13.00 8.05 15.64
N ASP A 4 -13.99 7.24 15.27
CA ASP A 4 -14.50 6.17 16.13
C ASP A 4 -13.58 4.95 16.15
N VAL A 5 -12.80 4.74 15.07
CA VAL A 5 -11.81 3.65 14.99
C VAL A 5 -10.65 3.88 15.94
N TYR A 6 -10.21 5.13 16.11
CA TYR A 6 -9.12 5.47 17.03
C TYR A 6 -9.45 5.28 18.52
N LYS A 7 -10.76 5.27 18.89
CA LYS A 7 -11.21 5.04 20.26
C LYS A 7 -11.30 3.55 20.63
N ARG A 8 -11.15 2.64 19.66
CA ARG A 8 -11.26 1.20 19.88
C ARG A 8 -9.93 0.59 20.34
N GLN A 9 -10.04 -0.58 20.99
CA GLN A 9 -8.85 -1.35 21.38
C GLN A 9 -8.02 -1.75 20.14
N ARG A 10 -6.72 -1.98 20.33
CA ARG A 10 -5.76 -2.28 19.26
C ARG A 10 -6.17 -3.45 18.37
N GLN A 11 -6.66 -4.53 18.99
CA GLN A 11 -7.13 -5.71 18.25
C GLN A 11 -8.32 -5.40 17.33
N ASP A 12 -9.28 -4.62 17.82
CA ASP A 12 -10.43 -4.19 17.01
C ASP A 12 -10.00 -3.33 15.82
N ARG A 13 -9.01 -2.46 16.01
CA ARG A 13 -8.49 -1.63 14.92
C ARG A 13 -7.80 -2.45 13.84
N ALA A 14 -6.99 -3.43 14.24
CA ALA A 14 -6.32 -4.34 13.32
C ALA A 14 -7.33 -5.18 12.54
N PHE A 15 -8.35 -5.71 13.21
CA PHE A 15 -9.43 -6.45 12.58
C PHE A 15 -10.22 -5.60 11.58
N ILE A 16 -10.66 -4.39 11.98
CA ILE A 16 -11.39 -3.47 11.09
C ILE A 16 -10.53 -3.12 9.86
N LYS A 17 -9.26 -2.81 10.07
CA LYS A 17 -8.33 -2.51 8.99
C LYS A 17 -8.25 -3.69 8.01
N ARG A 18 -7.99 -4.89 8.50
CA ARG A 18 -7.88 -6.11 7.68
C ARG A 18 -9.16 -6.40 6.90
N VAL A 19 -10.34 -6.27 7.52
CA VAL A 19 -11.62 -6.46 6.83
C VAL A 19 -11.84 -5.40 5.76
N CYS A 20 -11.57 -4.13 6.04
CA CYS A 20 -11.76 -3.05 5.08
C CYS A 20 -10.81 -3.19 3.89
N GLU A 21 -9.50 -3.29 4.14
CA GLU A 21 -8.48 -3.39 3.09
C GLU A 21 -8.69 -4.65 2.23
N GLY A 22 -8.83 -5.81 2.86
CA GLY A 22 -9.02 -7.05 2.12
C GLY A 22 -10.36 -7.13 1.38
N THR A 23 -11.45 -6.54 1.90
CA THR A 23 -12.72 -6.44 1.15
C THR A 23 -12.55 -5.67 -0.15
N VAL A 24 -11.76 -4.62 -0.10
CA VAL A 24 -11.47 -3.76 -1.26
C VAL A 24 -10.51 -4.49 -2.21
N GLU A 25 -9.43 -5.05 -1.70
CA GLU A 25 -8.40 -5.77 -2.46
C GLU A 25 -9.00 -6.95 -3.25
N TYR A 26 -9.85 -7.75 -2.60
CA TYR A 26 -10.53 -8.90 -3.24
C TYR A 26 -11.90 -8.55 -3.82
N GLY A 27 -12.16 -7.27 -4.12
CA GLY A 27 -13.47 -6.77 -4.53
C GLY A 27 -14.01 -7.43 -5.79
N ILE A 28 -13.20 -7.59 -6.84
CA ILE A 28 -13.59 -8.20 -8.12
C ILE A 28 -13.88 -9.69 -7.92
N GLN A 29 -13.07 -10.38 -7.16
CA GLN A 29 -13.23 -11.79 -6.83
C GLN A 29 -14.52 -12.03 -6.01
N ASN A 30 -14.73 -11.20 -4.98
CA ASN A 30 -15.94 -11.27 -4.15
C ASN A 30 -17.20 -10.99 -4.96
N ASP A 31 -17.17 -10.00 -5.86
CA ASP A 31 -18.28 -9.68 -6.74
C ASP A 31 -18.61 -10.81 -7.70
N TYR A 32 -17.59 -11.44 -8.27
CA TYR A 32 -17.78 -12.60 -9.12
C TYR A 32 -18.48 -13.73 -8.37
N ILE A 33 -17.98 -14.11 -7.18
CA ILE A 33 -18.55 -15.17 -6.34
C ILE A 33 -19.99 -14.84 -5.96
N ILE A 34 -20.26 -13.63 -5.46
CA ILE A 34 -21.63 -13.21 -5.10
C ILE A 34 -22.57 -13.33 -6.30
N ASN A 35 -22.12 -12.92 -7.49
CA ASN A 35 -22.91 -12.96 -8.70
C ASN A 35 -23.26 -14.38 -9.19
N GLN A 36 -22.52 -15.42 -8.77
CA GLN A 36 -22.84 -16.81 -9.08
C GLN A 36 -23.98 -17.35 -8.21
N TYR A 37 -24.14 -16.83 -7.00
CA TYR A 37 -25.11 -17.30 -6.02
C TYR A 37 -26.28 -16.32 -5.81
N SER A 38 -26.22 -15.15 -6.42
CA SER A 38 -27.22 -14.10 -6.28
C SER A 38 -28.09 -13.96 -7.55
N LYS A 39 -29.41 -13.90 -7.38
CA LYS A 39 -30.33 -13.56 -8.47
C LYS A 39 -30.19 -12.11 -8.94
N ILE A 40 -29.70 -11.23 -8.08
CA ILE A 40 -29.49 -9.80 -8.37
C ILE A 40 -27.98 -9.58 -8.49
N LYS A 41 -27.53 -9.05 -9.62
CA LYS A 41 -26.12 -8.70 -9.79
C LYS A 41 -25.69 -7.67 -8.76
N ILE A 42 -24.49 -7.86 -8.20
CA ILE A 42 -23.98 -7.06 -7.06
C ILE A 42 -23.95 -5.55 -7.37
N ASN A 43 -23.64 -5.16 -8.60
CA ASN A 43 -23.63 -3.76 -9.04
C ASN A 43 -25.02 -3.10 -9.03
N LYS A 44 -26.11 -3.89 -9.06
CA LYS A 44 -27.49 -3.43 -8.94
C LYS A 44 -28.00 -3.40 -7.50
N CYS A 45 -27.24 -3.94 -6.55
CA CYS A 45 -27.59 -3.88 -5.14
C CYS A 45 -27.43 -2.45 -4.59
N LYS A 46 -28.23 -2.11 -3.59
CA LYS A 46 -28.04 -0.87 -2.83
C LYS A 46 -26.60 -0.83 -2.26
N PRO A 47 -25.91 0.33 -2.26
CA PRO A 47 -24.50 0.43 -1.85
C PRO A 47 -24.22 -0.21 -0.48
N VAL A 48 -25.09 -0.02 0.50
CA VAL A 48 -24.96 -0.61 1.84
C VAL A 48 -25.04 -2.14 1.79
N ILE A 49 -25.98 -2.71 1.05
CA ILE A 49 -26.14 -4.18 0.90
C ILE A 49 -24.92 -4.76 0.17
N ARG A 50 -24.45 -4.09 -0.86
CA ARG A 50 -23.23 -4.46 -1.59
C ARG A 50 -22.02 -4.50 -0.67
N ALA A 51 -21.85 -3.47 0.16
CA ALA A 51 -20.75 -3.42 1.14
C ALA A 51 -20.85 -4.55 2.17
N ILE A 52 -22.06 -4.82 2.71
CA ILE A 52 -22.30 -5.91 3.66
C ILE A 52 -21.93 -7.26 3.03
N LEU A 53 -22.40 -7.54 1.80
CA LEU A 53 -22.11 -8.80 1.12
C LEU A 53 -20.61 -8.97 0.87
N ARG A 54 -19.93 -7.94 0.34
CA ARG A 54 -18.50 -7.97 0.06
C ARG A 54 -17.66 -8.24 1.32
N MET A 55 -17.93 -7.49 2.41
CA MET A 55 -17.23 -7.68 3.69
C MET A 55 -17.47 -9.08 4.28
N SER A 56 -18.68 -9.60 4.15
CA SER A 56 -19.01 -10.92 4.67
C SER A 56 -18.35 -12.02 3.87
N VAL A 57 -18.35 -11.92 2.54
CA VAL A 57 -17.66 -12.90 1.67
C VAL A 57 -16.15 -12.89 1.92
N TYR A 58 -15.55 -11.71 2.08
CA TYR A 58 -14.14 -11.63 2.45
C TYR A 58 -13.85 -12.35 3.78
N GLN A 59 -14.65 -12.10 4.83
CA GLN A 59 -14.48 -12.74 6.13
C GLN A 59 -14.63 -14.26 6.04
N ILE A 60 -15.69 -14.77 5.36
CA ILE A 60 -15.94 -16.20 5.16
C ILE A 60 -14.73 -16.87 4.47
N ARG A 61 -14.08 -16.20 3.56
CA ARG A 61 -12.99 -16.76 2.74
C ARG A 61 -11.61 -16.71 3.40
N PHE A 62 -11.34 -15.70 4.19
CA PHE A 62 -9.97 -15.35 4.60
C PHE A 62 -9.78 -15.21 6.12
N LEU A 63 -10.84 -15.25 6.92
CA LEU A 63 -10.74 -15.05 8.37
C LEU A 63 -11.22 -16.30 9.14
N ASP A 64 -10.42 -17.35 9.15
CA ASP A 64 -10.75 -18.62 9.79
C ASP A 64 -11.02 -18.50 11.29
N ALA A 65 -10.47 -17.49 11.97
CA ALA A 65 -10.74 -17.20 13.36
C ALA A 65 -12.16 -16.66 13.63
N VAL A 66 -12.92 -16.29 12.58
CA VAL A 66 -14.29 -15.79 12.69
C VAL A 66 -15.25 -16.87 12.21
N PRO A 67 -16.13 -17.42 13.09
CA PRO A 67 -17.08 -18.43 12.66
C PRO A 67 -18.01 -17.93 11.54
N ASP A 68 -18.17 -18.70 10.48
CA ASP A 68 -19.00 -18.34 9.31
C ASP A 68 -20.45 -18.00 9.73
N SER A 69 -20.99 -18.71 10.72
CA SER A 69 -22.32 -18.42 11.27
C SER A 69 -22.41 -17.04 11.95
N ALA A 70 -21.34 -16.60 12.59
CA ALA A 70 -21.28 -15.26 13.19
C ALA A 70 -21.25 -14.18 12.10
N VAL A 71 -20.45 -14.38 11.04
CA VAL A 71 -20.40 -13.46 9.90
C VAL A 71 -21.77 -13.28 9.27
N VAL A 72 -22.49 -14.39 9.01
CA VAL A 72 -23.84 -14.35 8.41
C VAL A 72 -24.83 -13.62 9.34
N ASN A 73 -24.81 -13.94 10.63
CA ASN A 73 -25.71 -13.32 11.59
C ASN A 73 -25.47 -11.80 11.71
N GLU A 74 -24.22 -11.37 11.80
CA GLU A 74 -23.89 -9.94 11.88
C GLU A 74 -24.23 -9.20 10.58
N ALA A 75 -24.07 -9.83 9.42
CA ALA A 75 -24.48 -9.26 8.13
C ALA A 75 -25.98 -8.98 8.09
N VAL A 76 -26.81 -9.93 8.58
CA VAL A 76 -28.27 -9.77 8.68
C VAL A 76 -28.63 -8.64 9.63
N LYS A 77 -28.02 -8.61 10.82
CA LYS A 77 -28.22 -7.53 11.82
C LYS A 77 -27.82 -6.16 11.26
N LEU A 78 -26.70 -6.09 10.50
CA LEU A 78 -26.28 -4.85 9.86
C LEU A 78 -27.29 -4.37 8.81
N ALA A 79 -27.86 -5.28 8.01
CA ALA A 79 -28.91 -4.94 7.06
C ALA A 79 -30.15 -4.38 7.77
N GLU A 80 -30.58 -4.99 8.87
CA GLU A 80 -31.68 -4.50 9.71
C GLU A 80 -31.36 -3.13 10.34
N LYS A 81 -30.19 -2.98 10.94
CA LYS A 81 -29.72 -1.72 11.56
C LYS A 81 -29.63 -0.56 10.56
N LYS A 82 -29.43 -0.87 9.28
CA LYS A 82 -29.41 0.10 8.19
C LYS A 82 -30.77 0.26 7.52
N HIS A 83 -31.85 -0.24 8.14
CA HIS A 83 -33.23 -0.15 7.68
C HIS A 83 -33.55 -0.89 6.38
N PHE A 84 -32.80 -1.94 6.05
CA PHE A 84 -33.03 -2.81 4.90
C PHE A 84 -33.74 -4.13 5.31
N TYR A 85 -34.78 -4.05 6.12
CA TYR A 85 -35.50 -5.21 6.65
C TYR A 85 -35.97 -6.21 5.60
N ASN A 86 -36.45 -5.73 4.45
CA ASN A 86 -36.92 -6.56 3.33
C ASN A 86 -35.79 -7.28 2.58
N LEU A 87 -34.52 -6.87 2.78
CA LEU A 87 -33.36 -7.49 2.13
C LEU A 87 -32.60 -8.44 3.05
N LYS A 88 -32.99 -8.58 4.32
CA LYS A 88 -32.31 -9.49 5.27
C LYS A 88 -32.35 -10.95 4.81
N GLY A 89 -33.47 -11.40 4.26
CA GLY A 89 -33.62 -12.74 3.70
C GLY A 89 -32.73 -12.98 2.48
N PHE A 90 -32.59 -11.96 1.63
CA PHE A 90 -31.67 -11.99 0.50
C PHE A 90 -30.20 -12.09 0.95
N VAL A 91 -29.76 -11.25 1.89
CA VAL A 91 -28.40 -11.29 2.47
C VAL A 91 -28.13 -12.65 3.08
N ASN A 92 -29.04 -13.14 3.94
CA ASN A 92 -28.90 -14.44 4.58
C ASN A 92 -28.81 -15.59 3.57
N GLY A 93 -29.68 -15.61 2.54
CA GLY A 93 -29.72 -16.67 1.53
C GLY A 93 -28.44 -16.74 0.72
N VAL A 94 -27.95 -15.60 0.23
CA VAL A 94 -26.70 -15.54 -0.55
C VAL A 94 -25.52 -16.01 0.31
N LEU A 95 -25.35 -15.47 1.52
CA LEU A 95 -24.21 -15.79 2.37
C LEU A 95 -24.21 -17.25 2.84
N ARG A 96 -25.38 -17.79 3.22
CA ARG A 96 -25.47 -19.23 3.61
C ARG A 96 -25.13 -20.16 2.44
N THR A 97 -25.47 -19.80 1.22
CA THR A 97 -25.10 -20.58 0.05
C THR A 97 -23.58 -20.55 -0.15
N ILE A 98 -22.96 -19.37 -0.05
CA ILE A 98 -21.50 -19.22 -0.15
C ILE A 98 -20.77 -20.00 0.94
N VAL A 99 -21.28 -19.98 2.18
CA VAL A 99 -20.69 -20.77 3.29
C VAL A 99 -20.73 -22.26 2.98
N ARG A 100 -21.87 -22.76 2.47
CA ARG A 100 -22.01 -24.20 2.12
C ARG A 100 -21.07 -24.65 1.03
N GLU A 101 -20.79 -23.77 0.07
CA GLU A 101 -19.93 -24.03 -1.09
C GLU A 101 -18.49 -23.50 -0.90
N LYS A 102 -18.10 -23.13 0.33
CA LYS A 102 -16.84 -22.43 0.65
C LYS A 102 -15.63 -23.12 0.04
N ASP A 103 -15.58 -24.46 0.07
CA ASP A 103 -14.45 -25.25 -0.42
C ASP A 103 -14.42 -25.40 -1.96
N HIS A 104 -15.51 -25.02 -2.65
CA HIS A 104 -15.67 -25.18 -4.10
C HIS A 104 -16.25 -23.91 -4.76
N LEU A 105 -15.71 -22.75 -4.36
CA LEU A 105 -16.18 -21.48 -4.93
C LEU A 105 -15.90 -21.40 -6.43
N PRO A 106 -16.85 -20.92 -7.21
CA PRO A 106 -16.73 -20.87 -8.67
C PRO A 106 -15.68 -19.86 -9.12
N MET A 107 -14.97 -20.24 -10.18
CA MET A 107 -14.03 -19.40 -10.90
C MET A 107 -14.42 -19.34 -12.38
N PRO A 108 -14.05 -18.29 -13.12
CA PRO A 108 -14.23 -18.26 -14.57
C PRO A 108 -13.47 -19.40 -15.23
N LYS A 109 -13.89 -19.79 -16.43
CA LYS A 109 -13.18 -20.81 -17.21
C LYS A 109 -11.81 -20.27 -17.66
N GLU A 110 -10.78 -21.09 -17.60
CA GLU A 110 -9.40 -20.73 -17.96
C GLU A 110 -9.25 -20.36 -19.46
N ASN A 111 -10.15 -20.85 -20.33
CA ASN A 111 -10.13 -20.49 -21.74
C ASN A 111 -10.47 -19.00 -21.99
N ASN A 112 -11.15 -18.34 -21.07
CA ASN A 112 -11.25 -16.88 -21.03
C ASN A 112 -10.14 -16.32 -20.13
N THR A 113 -8.93 -16.25 -20.66
CA THR A 113 -7.73 -15.90 -19.90
C THR A 113 -7.85 -14.56 -19.18
N THR A 114 -8.35 -13.51 -19.85
CA THR A 114 -8.49 -12.17 -19.25
C THR A 114 -9.43 -12.19 -18.05
N GLN A 115 -10.62 -12.73 -18.20
CA GLN A 115 -11.60 -12.81 -17.12
C GLN A 115 -11.11 -13.74 -15.98
N TYR A 116 -10.48 -14.87 -16.34
CA TYR A 116 -9.93 -15.78 -15.35
C TYR A 116 -8.87 -15.11 -14.47
N LEU A 117 -7.89 -14.44 -15.09
CA LEU A 117 -6.83 -13.74 -14.36
C LEU A 117 -7.38 -12.53 -13.60
N SER A 118 -8.33 -11.79 -14.18
CA SER A 118 -9.01 -10.68 -13.50
C SER A 118 -9.66 -11.11 -12.20
N VAL A 119 -10.41 -12.20 -12.21
CA VAL A 119 -11.08 -12.72 -11.02
C VAL A 119 -10.06 -13.36 -10.08
N LYS A 120 -9.12 -14.16 -10.59
CA LYS A 120 -8.10 -14.86 -9.79
C LYS A 120 -7.24 -13.90 -8.97
N TYR A 121 -6.86 -12.76 -9.57
CA TYR A 121 -5.97 -11.78 -8.94
C TYR A 121 -6.69 -10.49 -8.54
N SER A 122 -8.02 -10.46 -8.62
CA SER A 122 -8.84 -9.27 -8.31
C SER A 122 -8.36 -7.99 -9.03
N MET A 123 -7.95 -8.14 -10.29
CA MET A 123 -7.40 -7.07 -11.12
C MET A 123 -8.40 -6.68 -12.22
N PRO A 124 -8.60 -5.37 -12.54
CA PRO A 124 -9.43 -4.97 -13.68
C PRO A 124 -9.00 -5.62 -15.00
N GLU A 125 -9.96 -6.05 -15.83
CA GLU A 125 -9.69 -6.76 -17.08
C GLU A 125 -8.74 -5.97 -18.00
N PHE A 126 -8.92 -4.66 -18.12
CA PHE A 126 -8.05 -3.82 -18.97
C PHE A 126 -6.59 -3.81 -18.51
N LEU A 127 -6.33 -3.87 -17.20
CA LEU A 127 -4.95 -3.98 -16.67
C LEU A 127 -4.37 -5.37 -16.90
N VAL A 128 -5.20 -6.42 -16.82
CA VAL A 128 -4.77 -7.77 -17.18
C VAL A 128 -4.35 -7.82 -18.65
N GLU A 129 -5.16 -7.24 -19.55
CA GLU A 129 -4.85 -7.15 -20.98
C GLU A 129 -3.56 -6.39 -21.24
N GLU A 130 -3.38 -5.25 -20.59
CA GLU A 130 -2.17 -4.44 -20.70
C GLU A 130 -0.93 -5.22 -20.24
N PHE A 131 -0.97 -5.84 -19.07
CA PHE A 131 0.17 -6.61 -18.55
C PHE A 131 0.47 -7.83 -19.40
N VAL A 132 -0.55 -8.55 -19.86
CA VAL A 132 -0.34 -9.71 -20.74
C VAL A 132 0.23 -9.29 -22.09
N SER A 133 -0.21 -8.15 -22.62
CA SER A 133 0.28 -7.61 -23.88
C SER A 133 1.76 -7.18 -23.78
N GLN A 134 2.14 -6.53 -22.70
CA GLN A 134 3.50 -6.00 -22.53
C GLN A 134 4.53 -7.05 -22.10
N TYR A 135 4.13 -7.96 -21.20
CA TYR A 135 5.09 -8.85 -20.52
C TYR A 135 4.87 -10.33 -20.83
N GLY A 136 3.83 -10.68 -21.58
CA GLY A 136 3.38 -12.06 -21.78
C GLY A 136 2.63 -12.63 -20.57
N LYS A 137 1.86 -13.70 -20.80
CA LYS A 137 0.93 -14.27 -19.81
C LYS A 137 1.64 -14.70 -18.50
N GLU A 138 2.75 -15.42 -18.61
CA GLU A 138 3.44 -15.99 -17.44
C GLU A 138 4.02 -14.91 -16.52
N THR A 139 4.69 -13.91 -17.10
CA THR A 139 5.23 -12.78 -16.34
C THR A 139 4.12 -11.94 -15.73
N ALA A 140 3.07 -11.62 -16.50
CA ALA A 140 1.91 -10.88 -16.04
C ALA A 140 1.22 -11.59 -14.87
N GLU A 141 1.07 -12.90 -14.94
CA GLU A 141 0.47 -13.71 -13.87
C GLU A 141 1.31 -13.65 -12.59
N THR A 142 2.63 -13.74 -12.72
CA THR A 142 3.56 -13.62 -11.58
C THR A 142 3.46 -12.23 -10.95
N MET A 143 3.40 -11.16 -11.74
CA MET A 143 3.24 -9.78 -11.26
C MET A 143 1.91 -9.60 -10.50
N MET A 144 0.80 -10.07 -11.06
CA MET A 144 -0.52 -9.99 -10.42
C MET A 144 -0.61 -10.79 -9.12
N ALA A 145 0.03 -11.96 -9.08
CA ALA A 145 0.14 -12.76 -7.86
C ALA A 145 0.93 -12.02 -6.77
N ASP A 146 1.98 -11.30 -7.15
CA ASP A 146 2.82 -10.53 -6.23
C ASP A 146 2.07 -9.33 -5.61
N PHE A 147 1.15 -8.71 -6.36
CA PHE A 147 0.31 -7.63 -5.82
C PHE A 147 -0.60 -8.08 -4.67
N LEU A 148 -1.00 -9.34 -4.63
CA LEU A 148 -1.85 -9.90 -3.56
C LEU A 148 -1.06 -10.44 -2.36
N LYS A 149 0.27 -10.46 -2.43
CA LYS A 149 1.09 -10.85 -1.28
C LYS A 149 1.03 -9.81 -0.18
N GLU A 150 1.04 -10.27 1.06
CA GLU A 150 1.17 -9.37 2.21
C GLU A 150 2.48 -8.58 2.11
N LYS A 151 2.36 -7.25 2.09
CA LYS A 151 3.53 -6.37 1.98
C LYS A 151 4.23 -6.29 3.33
N GLN A 152 5.50 -6.65 3.32
CA GLN A 152 6.38 -6.47 4.47
C GLN A 152 6.76 -5.00 4.61
N VAL A 153 6.89 -4.54 5.85
CA VAL A 153 7.41 -3.18 6.08
C VAL A 153 8.89 -3.17 5.74
N THR A 154 9.24 -2.41 4.71
CA THR A 154 10.62 -2.27 4.26
C THR A 154 11.20 -0.97 4.82
N ILE A 155 12.41 -1.05 5.34
CA ILE A 155 13.16 0.10 5.86
C ILE A 155 14.51 0.21 5.17
N ARG A 156 14.96 1.46 5.03
CA ARG A 156 16.33 1.80 4.63
C ARG A 156 17.07 2.36 5.83
N ILE A 157 18.19 1.75 6.21
CA ILE A 157 19.04 2.26 7.27
C ILE A 157 19.86 3.43 6.73
N ASN A 158 19.81 4.58 7.43
CA ASN A 158 20.60 5.75 7.12
C ASN A 158 22.07 5.50 7.52
N ARG A 159 23.01 5.78 6.62
CA ARG A 159 24.44 5.43 6.78
C ARG A 159 25.35 6.63 6.96
N TRP A 160 24.84 7.84 6.75
CA TRP A 160 25.69 9.05 6.84
C TRP A 160 26.19 9.31 8.26
N ASN A 161 25.43 8.94 9.29
CA ASN A 161 25.78 9.15 10.71
C ASN A 161 25.54 7.92 11.60
N ASN A 162 25.20 6.76 11.02
CA ASN A 162 24.92 5.52 11.73
C ASN A 162 25.56 4.33 11.02
N THR A 163 25.76 3.25 11.75
CA THR A 163 26.10 1.96 11.19
C THR A 163 24.86 1.05 11.12
N ILE A 164 24.90 0.08 10.23
CA ILE A 164 23.84 -0.95 10.13
C ILE A 164 23.77 -1.72 11.45
N GLU A 165 24.91 -2.08 12.02
CA GLU A 165 25.03 -2.88 13.23
C GLU A 165 24.45 -2.17 14.46
N GLU A 166 24.69 -0.87 14.61
CA GLU A 166 24.12 -0.06 15.72
C GLU A 166 22.60 0.03 15.60
N THR A 167 22.10 0.27 14.38
CA THR A 167 20.65 0.34 14.13
C THR A 167 19.98 -1.00 14.39
N LYS A 168 20.59 -2.11 13.93
CA LYS A 168 20.09 -3.47 14.19
C LYS A 168 20.02 -3.76 15.69
N LYS A 169 21.08 -3.51 16.44
CA LYS A 169 21.11 -3.71 17.90
C LYS A 169 20.02 -2.89 18.60
N SER A 170 19.81 -1.64 18.20
CA SER A 170 18.75 -0.80 18.76
C SER A 170 17.36 -1.40 18.51
N LEU A 171 17.08 -1.90 17.31
CA LEU A 171 15.80 -2.52 16.95
C LEU A 171 15.59 -3.87 17.67
N GLU A 172 16.61 -4.72 17.68
CA GLU A 172 16.60 -6.01 18.37
C GLU A 172 16.39 -5.87 19.87
N SER A 173 16.96 -4.84 20.51
CA SER A 173 16.77 -4.55 21.93
C SER A 173 15.31 -4.21 22.29
N GLN A 174 14.51 -3.79 21.31
CA GLN A 174 13.08 -3.52 21.46
C GLN A 174 12.19 -4.68 20.92
N GLY A 175 12.79 -5.85 20.63
CA GLY A 175 12.09 -7.04 20.18
C GLY A 175 11.72 -7.06 18.70
N ALA A 176 12.17 -6.07 17.93
CA ALA A 176 11.98 -6.06 16.49
C ALA A 176 12.98 -6.98 15.78
N GLU A 177 12.56 -7.59 14.68
CA GLU A 177 13.41 -8.46 13.88
C GLU A 177 13.68 -7.84 12.52
N LEU A 178 14.91 -8.02 12.03
CA LEU A 178 15.37 -7.55 10.74
C LEU A 178 15.75 -8.72 9.84
N GLU A 179 15.11 -8.79 8.69
CA GLU A 179 15.50 -9.69 7.60
C GLU A 179 16.04 -8.85 6.45
N LYS A 180 17.14 -9.30 5.83
CA LYS A 180 17.75 -8.55 4.73
C LYS A 180 16.81 -8.52 3.52
N ALA A 181 16.52 -7.33 3.02
CA ALA A 181 15.81 -7.16 1.76
C ALA A 181 16.75 -7.36 0.55
N PRO A 182 16.22 -7.70 -0.63
CA PRO A 182 17.05 -7.94 -1.80
C PRO A 182 17.69 -6.65 -2.32
N TYR A 183 18.72 -6.80 -3.16
CA TYR A 183 19.42 -5.82 -3.98
C TYR A 183 20.29 -4.79 -3.25
N LEU A 184 19.89 -4.24 -2.11
CA LEU A 184 20.59 -3.14 -1.44
C LEU A 184 21.06 -3.53 -0.03
N GLY A 185 22.30 -3.18 0.32
CA GLY A 185 22.91 -3.54 1.60
C GLY A 185 22.28 -2.88 2.81
N GLU A 186 21.67 -1.71 2.63
CA GLU A 186 20.98 -0.91 3.65
C GLU A 186 19.47 -1.17 3.74
N ALA A 187 18.92 -2.05 2.90
CA ALA A 187 17.51 -2.40 2.86
C ALA A 187 17.19 -3.63 3.72
N PHE A 188 16.19 -3.52 4.58
CA PHE A 188 15.73 -4.59 5.46
C PHE A 188 14.21 -4.65 5.55
N TYR A 189 13.67 -5.86 5.73
CA TYR A 189 12.30 -6.06 6.18
C TYR A 189 12.25 -5.99 7.69
N LEU A 190 11.32 -5.21 8.22
CA LEU A 190 11.11 -5.02 9.66
C LEU A 190 9.90 -5.85 10.11
N LYS A 191 10.11 -6.70 11.12
CA LYS A 191 9.11 -7.61 11.69
C LYS A 191 9.04 -7.47 13.20
N ASN A 192 7.99 -8.01 13.80
CA ASN A 192 7.83 -8.14 15.26
C ASN A 192 7.97 -6.83 16.04
N PHE A 193 7.34 -5.76 15.56
CA PHE A 193 7.31 -4.47 16.23
C PHE A 193 5.88 -4.04 16.58
N GLU A 194 5.75 -3.21 17.57
CA GLU A 194 4.43 -2.70 18.00
C GLU A 194 3.89 -1.61 17.07
N THR A 195 4.60 -0.52 17.02
CA THR A 195 4.40 0.58 16.09
C THR A 195 5.76 1.12 15.69
N ILE A 196 5.89 1.63 14.47
CA ILE A 196 7.16 2.22 14.02
C ILE A 196 7.53 3.43 14.88
N ALA A 197 6.53 4.24 15.26
CA ALA A 197 6.74 5.42 16.08
C ALA A 197 7.26 5.13 17.50
N SER A 198 7.09 3.91 18.02
CA SER A 198 7.60 3.51 19.34
C SER A 198 9.06 3.04 19.32
N LEU A 199 9.63 2.85 18.13
CA LEU A 199 11.02 2.39 18.00
C LEU A 199 12.00 3.54 18.17
N ASN A 200 12.95 3.40 19.09
CA ASN A 200 13.98 4.41 19.36
C ASN A 200 14.79 4.75 18.10
N ALA A 201 15.19 3.72 17.36
CA ALA A 201 15.92 3.90 16.10
C ALA A 201 15.13 4.74 15.06
N PHE A 202 13.78 4.69 15.07
CA PHE A 202 12.96 5.54 14.23
C PHE A 202 12.94 6.98 14.72
N GLN A 203 12.73 7.19 16.02
CA GLN A 203 12.72 8.52 16.65
C GLN A 203 14.06 9.24 16.47
N GLU A 204 15.17 8.50 16.55
CA GLU A 204 16.53 8.99 16.34
C GLU A 204 16.91 9.16 14.85
N GLY A 205 15.99 8.89 13.94
CA GLY A 205 16.21 9.04 12.50
C GLY A 205 17.19 8.05 11.88
N ARG A 206 17.48 6.92 12.55
CA ARG A 206 18.45 5.92 12.07
C ARG A 206 17.98 5.16 10.84
N PHE A 207 16.67 5.14 10.56
CA PHE A 207 16.12 4.54 9.36
C PHE A 207 14.90 5.29 8.81
N GLN A 208 14.58 5.04 7.55
CA GLN A 208 13.37 5.50 6.86
C GLN A 208 12.53 4.31 6.40
N ILE A 209 11.19 4.46 6.43
CA ILE A 209 10.29 3.53 5.75
C ILE A 209 10.39 3.85 4.27
N GLN A 210 10.84 2.90 3.47
CA GLN A 210 11.01 3.09 2.04
C GLN A 210 11.03 1.73 1.35
N ASP A 211 10.28 1.57 0.25
CA ASP A 211 10.32 0.35 -0.55
C ASP A 211 11.63 0.25 -1.33
N VAL A 212 12.08 -0.98 -1.60
CA VAL A 212 13.32 -1.24 -2.33
C VAL A 212 13.31 -0.57 -3.71
N SER A 213 12.18 -0.63 -4.42
CA SER A 213 12.02 0.04 -5.73
C SER A 213 12.22 1.56 -5.62
N SER A 214 11.71 2.17 -4.56
CA SER A 214 11.91 3.61 -4.28
C SER A 214 13.36 3.92 -3.91
N MET A 215 14.06 3.00 -3.22
CA MET A 215 15.49 3.16 -2.92
C MET A 215 16.35 3.10 -4.19
N MET A 216 15.95 2.28 -5.18
CA MET A 216 16.69 2.14 -6.45
C MET A 216 16.83 3.47 -7.20
N ALA A 217 15.89 4.41 -7.06
CA ALA A 217 15.98 5.71 -7.72
C ALA A 217 17.26 6.47 -7.31
N ALA A 218 17.49 6.66 -6.01
CA ALA A 218 18.72 7.32 -5.53
C ALA A 218 19.95 6.42 -5.69
N HIS A 219 19.80 5.09 -5.63
CA HIS A 219 20.90 4.16 -5.84
C HIS A 219 21.44 4.24 -7.26
N LEU A 220 20.58 4.28 -8.27
CA LEU A 220 20.95 4.39 -9.68
C LEU A 220 21.45 5.79 -10.06
N ALA A 221 20.81 6.84 -9.50
CA ALA A 221 21.24 8.22 -9.70
C ALA A 221 22.64 8.47 -9.11
N ASP A 222 23.00 7.75 -8.06
CA ASP A 222 24.29 7.73 -7.38
C ASP A 222 24.91 9.13 -7.10
N PRO A 223 24.16 10.06 -6.47
CA PRO A 223 24.65 11.40 -6.18
C PRO A 223 25.89 11.35 -5.28
N LYS A 224 26.82 12.27 -5.54
CA LYS A 224 28.12 12.34 -4.86
C LYS A 224 28.16 13.49 -3.84
N PRO A 225 29.04 13.44 -2.85
CA PRO A 225 29.26 14.57 -1.96
C PRO A 225 29.59 15.86 -2.73
N GLY A 226 28.81 16.90 -2.49
CA GLY A 226 28.93 18.20 -3.17
C GLY A 226 27.94 18.47 -4.28
N ASP A 227 27.23 17.43 -4.79
CA ASP A 227 26.26 17.56 -5.88
C ASP A 227 25.09 18.47 -5.50
N GLN A 228 24.47 19.03 -6.55
CA GLN A 228 23.22 19.77 -6.52
C GLN A 228 22.11 18.85 -7.03
N VAL A 229 21.25 18.39 -6.13
CA VAL A 229 20.15 17.48 -6.43
C VAL A 229 18.83 18.21 -6.38
N LEU A 230 17.99 17.99 -7.37
CA LEU A 230 16.64 18.54 -7.44
C LEU A 230 15.61 17.42 -7.43
N ASP A 231 14.79 17.34 -6.37
CA ASP A 231 13.69 16.39 -6.25
C ASP A 231 12.36 17.14 -6.43
N LEU A 232 11.65 16.87 -7.53
CA LEU A 232 10.51 17.67 -7.99
C LEU A 232 9.20 17.37 -7.27
N CYS A 233 9.00 16.14 -6.80
CA CYS A 233 7.80 15.69 -6.09
C CYS A 233 8.22 14.82 -4.89
N ALA A 234 8.88 15.46 -3.93
CA ALA A 234 9.69 14.78 -2.93
C ALA A 234 8.89 14.12 -1.79
N ALA A 235 7.68 14.60 -1.47
CA ALA A 235 6.98 14.16 -0.27
C ALA A 235 6.72 12.64 -0.23
N PRO A 236 6.94 12.00 0.91
CA PRO A 236 7.33 12.52 2.23
C PRO A 236 8.85 12.70 2.44
N GLY A 237 9.68 12.66 1.39
CA GLY A 237 11.12 12.94 1.46
C GLY A 237 12.04 11.72 1.38
N GLY A 238 11.51 10.51 1.16
CA GLY A 238 12.31 9.28 1.19
C GLY A 238 13.46 9.25 0.18
N LYS A 239 13.24 9.70 -1.07
CA LYS A 239 14.26 9.75 -2.14
C LYS A 239 15.27 10.87 -1.89
N SER A 240 14.80 12.05 -1.46
CA SER A 240 15.68 13.18 -1.06
C SER A 240 16.60 12.81 0.10
N LEU A 241 16.07 12.15 1.14
CA LEU A 241 16.86 11.67 2.28
C LEU A 241 17.85 10.57 1.89
N HIS A 242 17.50 9.72 0.92
CA HIS A 242 18.42 8.73 0.39
C HIS A 242 19.54 9.37 -0.44
N ALA A 243 19.22 10.38 -1.23
CA ALA A 243 20.23 11.17 -1.93
C ALA A 243 21.20 11.84 -0.93
N ALA A 244 20.67 12.50 0.10
CA ALA A 244 21.46 13.12 1.18
C ALA A 244 22.38 12.11 1.91
N ASP A 245 21.90 10.89 2.14
CA ASP A 245 22.67 9.80 2.73
C ASP A 245 23.86 9.40 1.85
N LYS A 246 23.63 9.21 0.56
CA LYS A 246 24.69 8.93 -0.43
C LYS A 246 25.69 10.07 -0.56
N MET A 247 25.23 11.30 -0.50
CA MET A 247 26.05 12.51 -0.52
C MET A 247 26.79 12.74 0.83
N ARG A 248 26.62 11.89 1.83
CA ARG A 248 27.18 12.06 3.18
C ARG A 248 26.82 13.40 3.80
N ASN A 249 25.58 13.87 3.56
CA ASN A 249 25.07 15.16 4.01
C ASN A 249 25.91 16.38 3.53
N GLN A 250 26.53 16.28 2.34
CA GLN A 250 27.35 17.34 1.73
C GLN A 250 26.78 17.69 0.36
N GLY A 251 26.64 19.00 0.06
CA GLY A 251 25.99 19.49 -1.15
C GLY A 251 24.61 20.08 -0.85
N CYS A 252 23.69 19.99 -1.80
CA CYS A 252 22.33 20.49 -1.64
C CYS A 252 21.33 19.54 -2.31
N VAL A 253 20.26 19.20 -1.59
CA VAL A 253 19.08 18.51 -2.14
C VAL A 253 17.88 19.44 -1.98
N GLU A 254 17.48 20.14 -3.05
CA GLU A 254 16.23 20.90 -3.02
C GLU A 254 15.05 19.94 -3.22
N ALA A 255 14.30 19.73 -2.12
CA ALA A 255 13.17 18.80 -2.07
C ALA A 255 11.85 19.58 -2.21
N ARG A 256 11.19 19.42 -3.35
CA ARG A 256 9.97 20.17 -3.70
C ARG A 256 8.71 19.34 -3.57
N ASP A 257 7.62 19.99 -3.25
CA ASP A 257 6.28 19.45 -3.49
C ASP A 257 5.28 20.58 -3.65
N LEU A 258 4.09 20.27 -4.18
CA LEU A 258 3.08 21.25 -4.58
C LEU A 258 2.42 21.98 -3.40
N THR A 259 2.25 21.32 -2.25
CA THR A 259 1.48 21.86 -1.12
C THR A 259 2.30 21.99 0.15
N GLU A 260 2.01 23.02 0.96
CA GLU A 260 2.65 23.22 2.27
C GLU A 260 2.56 21.98 3.16
N TYR A 261 1.37 21.36 3.22
CA TYR A 261 1.17 20.11 3.98
C TYR A 261 2.17 19.00 3.60
N LYS A 262 2.41 18.81 2.31
CA LYS A 262 3.38 17.81 1.83
C LYS A 262 4.82 18.20 2.15
N VAL A 263 5.13 19.48 2.03
CA VAL A 263 6.45 20.01 2.37
C VAL A 263 6.71 19.91 3.87
N ASP A 264 5.69 20.08 4.72
CA ASP A 264 5.81 19.83 6.16
C ASP A 264 6.19 18.38 6.48
N LEU A 265 5.63 17.40 5.76
CA LEU A 265 6.06 16.00 5.90
C LEU A 265 7.56 15.80 5.56
N ILE A 266 8.06 16.53 4.55
CA ILE A 266 9.49 16.50 4.23
C ILE A 266 10.29 17.11 5.37
N ARG A 267 9.89 18.29 5.90
CA ARG A 267 10.56 18.97 7.03
C ARG A 267 10.66 18.08 8.27
N GLU A 268 9.55 17.43 8.64
CA GLU A 268 9.52 16.51 9.77
C GLU A 268 10.52 15.35 9.60
N ASN A 269 10.55 14.74 8.41
CA ASN A 269 11.45 13.64 8.11
C ASN A 269 12.91 14.07 8.03
N VAL A 270 13.19 15.26 7.48
CA VAL A 270 14.54 15.88 7.45
C VAL A 270 15.04 16.15 8.86
N GLN A 271 14.19 16.77 9.70
CA GLN A 271 14.52 17.04 11.10
C GLN A 271 14.80 15.75 11.87
N ARG A 272 13.95 14.75 11.72
CA ARG A 272 14.12 13.44 12.37
C ARG A 272 15.38 12.72 11.91
N ALA A 273 15.72 12.78 10.62
CA ALA A 273 16.95 12.18 10.09
C ALA A 273 18.23 12.96 10.45
N GLY A 274 18.10 14.18 10.95
CA GLY A 274 19.21 15.05 11.32
C GLY A 274 20.10 15.47 10.16
N VAL A 275 19.54 15.54 8.91
CA VAL A 275 20.28 15.99 7.73
C VAL A 275 20.13 17.49 7.53
N SER A 276 21.19 18.14 7.08
CA SER A 276 21.24 19.59 6.86
C SER A 276 21.31 19.99 5.39
N CYS A 277 21.67 19.08 4.49
CA CYS A 277 21.80 19.38 3.07
C CYS A 277 20.46 19.32 2.31
N VAL A 278 19.36 18.87 2.94
CA VAL A 278 18.03 18.83 2.30
C VAL A 278 17.27 20.12 2.62
N VAL A 279 16.83 20.80 1.56
CA VAL A 279 16.11 22.08 1.64
C VAL A 279 14.68 21.90 1.10
N PRO A 280 13.67 21.74 1.98
CA PRO A 280 12.28 21.58 1.54
C PRO A 280 11.71 22.89 1.01
N LYS A 281 11.03 22.86 -0.15
CA LYS A 281 10.39 24.04 -0.76
C LYS A 281 9.02 23.69 -1.35
N VAL A 282 8.05 24.60 -1.16
CA VAL A 282 6.79 24.55 -1.90
C VAL A 282 7.04 25.10 -3.30
N LYS A 283 6.92 24.23 -4.30
CA LYS A 283 7.08 24.62 -5.69
C LYS A 283 6.36 23.64 -6.61
N ASP A 284 5.71 24.19 -7.61
CA ASP A 284 5.01 23.38 -8.62
C ASP A 284 6.02 22.89 -9.66
N ALA A 285 6.02 21.57 -9.91
CA ALA A 285 6.92 20.93 -10.87
C ALA A 285 6.59 21.28 -12.33
N GLU A 286 5.40 21.79 -12.62
CA GLU A 286 4.99 22.21 -13.97
C GLU A 286 5.64 23.52 -14.42
N TRP A 287 6.20 24.30 -13.48
CA TRP A 287 6.82 25.58 -13.78
C TRP A 287 8.32 25.48 -13.98
N ILE A 288 8.81 26.03 -15.09
CA ILE A 288 10.24 26.12 -15.35
C ILE A 288 10.90 27.01 -14.31
N ASP A 289 11.94 26.49 -13.66
CA ASP A 289 12.74 27.23 -12.70
C ASP A 289 14.07 27.66 -13.32
N ALA A 290 14.13 28.93 -13.75
CA ALA A 290 15.32 29.48 -14.38
C ALA A 290 16.57 29.44 -13.48
N GLU A 291 16.40 29.42 -12.15
CA GLU A 291 17.51 29.36 -11.20
C GLU A 291 18.24 28.01 -11.23
N TRP A 292 17.55 26.95 -11.67
CA TRP A 292 18.08 25.59 -11.70
C TRP A 292 18.52 25.09 -13.10
N ILE A 293 18.30 25.89 -14.13
CA ILE A 293 18.73 25.52 -15.50
C ILE A 293 20.26 25.38 -15.52
N GLY A 294 20.72 24.18 -15.88
CA GLY A 294 22.14 23.84 -16.01
C GLY A 294 22.90 23.74 -14.69
N LYS A 295 22.22 23.71 -13.53
CA LYS A 295 22.88 23.63 -12.22
C LYS A 295 22.71 22.30 -11.50
N ALA A 296 21.66 21.53 -11.83
CA ALA A 296 21.41 20.24 -11.21
C ALA A 296 22.38 19.18 -11.76
N ASP A 297 23.09 18.50 -10.88
CA ASP A 297 23.88 17.30 -11.21
C ASP A 297 22.94 16.08 -11.31
N VAL A 298 21.91 16.04 -10.47
CA VAL A 298 20.88 14.98 -10.46
C VAL A 298 19.49 15.59 -10.33
N VAL A 299 18.56 15.11 -11.16
CA VAL A 299 17.12 15.44 -11.04
C VAL A 299 16.33 14.16 -10.73
N ILE A 300 15.57 14.17 -9.64
CA ILE A 300 14.63 13.12 -9.28
C ILE A 300 13.23 13.61 -9.65
N ALA A 301 12.56 12.87 -10.54
CA ALA A 301 11.22 13.19 -11.03
C ALA A 301 10.26 12.02 -10.76
N ASP A 302 9.93 11.81 -9.48
CA ASP A 302 8.90 10.83 -9.07
C ASP A 302 7.53 11.50 -9.12
N LEU A 303 7.06 11.73 -10.34
CA LEU A 303 5.86 12.50 -10.62
C LEU A 303 4.57 11.71 -10.29
N PRO A 304 3.47 12.42 -10.00
CA PRO A 304 2.17 11.78 -9.84
C PRO A 304 1.82 10.92 -11.05
N CYS A 305 1.43 9.68 -10.78
CA CYS A 305 1.05 8.70 -11.81
C CYS A 305 -0.24 7.97 -11.38
N THR A 306 -0.70 7.01 -12.19
CA THR A 306 -1.86 6.17 -11.87
C THR A 306 -1.69 5.37 -10.58
N GLY A 307 -0.45 5.08 -10.20
CA GLY A 307 -0.12 4.37 -8.95
C GLY A 307 -0.59 2.91 -8.93
N TYR A 308 -0.72 2.26 -10.07
CA TYR A 308 -1.24 0.89 -10.18
C TYR A 308 -0.46 -0.15 -9.36
N GLY A 309 0.78 0.07 -9.04
CA GLY A 309 1.57 -0.81 -8.19
C GLY A 309 1.73 -0.34 -6.73
N ALA A 310 1.23 0.85 -6.39
CA ALA A 310 1.52 1.47 -5.10
C ALA A 310 0.68 0.94 -3.92
N VAL A 311 -0.49 0.37 -4.19
CA VAL A 311 -1.44 -0.09 -3.17
C VAL A 311 -2.07 -1.42 -3.56
N SER A 312 -2.43 -2.21 -2.56
CA SER A 312 -3.06 -3.52 -2.74
C SER A 312 -4.44 -3.46 -3.40
N TYR A 313 -5.09 -2.29 -3.43
CA TYR A 313 -6.41 -2.06 -4.04
C TYR A 313 -6.32 -1.20 -5.30
N THR A 314 -5.39 -1.52 -6.16
CA THR A 314 -5.14 -0.85 -7.47
C THR A 314 -6.41 -0.69 -8.31
N HIS A 315 -7.35 -1.64 -8.24
CA HIS A 315 -8.62 -1.59 -8.95
C HIS A 315 -9.51 -0.39 -8.56
N LEU A 316 -9.40 0.16 -7.35
CA LEU A 316 -10.13 1.38 -6.99
C LEU A 316 -9.57 2.60 -7.71
N ARG A 317 -8.25 2.73 -7.79
CA ARG A 317 -7.61 3.82 -8.52
C ARG A 317 -7.89 3.76 -10.02
N ALA A 318 -7.98 2.55 -10.58
CA ALA A 318 -8.32 2.36 -11.98
C ALA A 318 -9.70 2.90 -12.37
N HIS A 319 -10.62 3.05 -11.42
CA HIS A 319 -11.94 3.63 -11.65
C HIS A 319 -12.01 5.15 -11.38
N GLU A 320 -10.98 5.73 -10.78
CA GLU A 320 -10.89 7.17 -10.49
C GLU A 320 -10.19 7.94 -11.61
N THR A 321 -9.46 7.25 -12.46
CA THR A 321 -8.75 7.80 -13.63
C THR A 321 -9.41 7.39 -14.94
#